data_5e73d44a6f12a20666ee0f2983a6d5f2
#
_entry.id   5e73d44a6f12a20666ee0f2983a6d5f2
#
_cell.length_a   1.000
_cell.length_b   1.000
_cell.length_c   1.000
_cell.angle_alpha   90.00
_cell.angle_beta   90.00
_cell.angle_gamma   90.00
#
_symmetry.space_group_name_H-M   'P 1'
#
loop_
_entity.id
_entity.type
_entity.pdbx_description
1 polymer ?
#
loop_
_entity_poly.entity_id
_entity_poly.type
_entity_poly.pdbx_seq_one_letter_code
_entity_poly.pdbx_strand_id
1 'polypeptide(L)'
;MRTQLFTALLLGLGLSSIGHADVIGLKADASYWNFDGYSQSANASKQDLDRQGTAQLSVAFEHPVPLLPNAKIKYVNLDSNSEQSTPLNAVDIELNNIDYILYYELLDTIVHADIGAGLTNLDGTVRNLNAGALTQYDLDEYSPLLYATAGVKLPFTGMSAKAEAVYSHGSDIKKTDVQAELQYDFIDNLLVDVGAKVGYRIMNIDAEQNNAPDLELEFKGPYIGLDIHF
;
A
#
# COMPACT_ATOMS: atom_id res chain seq x y z
N MET A 1 10.10 12.84 -22.56
CA MET A 1 9.50 11.50 -22.42
C MET A 1 8.38 11.42 -21.36
N ARG A 2 8.28 12.35 -20.39
CA ARG A 2 7.23 12.35 -19.33
C ARG A 2 5.81 12.71 -19.83
N THR A 3 5.67 13.43 -20.91
CA THR A 3 4.36 13.88 -21.47
C THR A 3 3.62 12.81 -22.29
N GLN A 4 4.30 11.80 -22.79
CA GLN A 4 3.67 10.76 -23.61
C GLN A 4 2.98 9.65 -22.81
N LEU A 5 3.38 9.43 -21.56
CA LEU A 5 2.71 8.47 -20.68
C LEU A 5 1.34 8.94 -20.20
N PHE A 6 1.19 10.26 -19.96
CA PHE A 6 -0.10 10.84 -19.59
C PHE A 6 -1.13 10.82 -20.71
N THR A 7 -0.68 10.97 -21.95
CA THR A 7 -1.59 10.95 -23.12
C THR A 7 -2.09 9.53 -23.45
N ALA A 8 -1.31 8.49 -23.16
CA ALA A 8 -1.73 7.11 -23.34
C ALA A 8 -2.78 6.67 -22.30
N LEU A 9 -2.71 7.20 -21.08
CA LEU A 9 -3.69 6.91 -20.02
C LEU A 9 -5.06 7.56 -20.33
N LEU A 10 -5.06 8.77 -20.86
CA LEU A 10 -6.30 9.48 -21.23
C LEU A 10 -6.99 8.91 -22.50
N LEU A 11 -6.26 8.27 -23.38
CA LEU A 11 -6.84 7.62 -24.57
C LEU A 11 -7.49 6.27 -24.27
N GLY A 12 -7.13 5.61 -23.16
CA GLY A 12 -7.78 4.38 -22.68
C GLY A 12 -9.17 4.60 -22.09
N LEU A 13 -9.46 5.81 -21.60
CA LEU A 13 -10.74 6.15 -20.96
C LEU A 13 -11.88 6.45 -21.96
N GLY A 14 -11.59 6.52 -23.24
CA GLY A 14 -12.55 6.90 -24.29
C GLY A 14 -13.25 5.76 -25.03
N LEU A 15 -13.02 4.49 -24.69
CA LEU A 15 -13.53 3.34 -25.47
C LEU A 15 -14.65 2.54 -24.78
N SER A 16 -15.20 3.01 -23.67
CA SER A 16 -16.25 2.29 -22.94
C SER A 16 -17.66 2.78 -23.22
N SER A 17 -18.06 2.80 -24.49
CA SER A 17 -19.47 2.94 -24.82
C SER A 17 -19.82 2.02 -25.97
N ILE A 18 -20.14 0.74 -25.70
CA ILE A 18 -21.10 -0.08 -26.46
C ILE A 18 -21.24 -1.44 -25.76
N GLY A 19 -22.45 -1.73 -25.22
CA GLY A 19 -22.99 -3.09 -25.10
C GLY A 19 -22.92 -3.71 -23.70
N HIS A 20 -24.07 -3.99 -23.17
CA HIS A 20 -24.33 -4.84 -22.02
C HIS A 20 -23.60 -6.17 -22.12
N ALA A 21 -22.55 -6.36 -21.42
CA ALA A 21 -22.05 -7.59 -20.83
C ALA A 21 -20.72 -7.29 -20.14
N ASP A 22 -20.65 -7.55 -18.86
CA ASP A 22 -19.44 -7.65 -18.06
C ASP A 22 -18.46 -6.50 -18.26
N VAL A 23 -18.60 -5.50 -17.44
CA VAL A 23 -17.87 -4.25 -17.54
C VAL A 23 -16.43 -4.48 -17.09
N ILE A 24 -15.48 -4.07 -17.93
CA ILE A 24 -14.10 -3.86 -17.48
C ILE A 24 -14.14 -2.77 -16.41
N GLY A 25 -13.77 -3.10 -15.19
CA GLY A 25 -13.70 -2.19 -14.05
C GLY A 25 -12.29 -1.59 -13.92
N LEU A 26 -12.22 -0.30 -13.70
CA LEU A 26 -10.99 0.37 -13.29
C LEU A 26 -11.23 1.02 -11.93
N LYS A 27 -10.51 0.58 -10.91
CA LYS A 27 -10.53 1.18 -9.57
C LYS A 27 -9.26 1.98 -9.37
N ALA A 28 -9.38 3.20 -8.88
CA ALA A 28 -8.24 4.05 -8.52
C ALA A 28 -8.44 4.60 -7.12
N ASP A 29 -7.40 4.51 -6.31
CA ASP A 29 -7.37 5.02 -4.94
C ASP A 29 -6.21 5.99 -4.78
N ALA A 30 -6.48 7.10 -4.11
CA ALA A 30 -5.47 8.05 -3.70
C ALA A 30 -5.75 8.51 -2.26
N SER A 31 -4.80 8.29 -1.38
CA SER A 31 -4.94 8.60 0.04
C SER A 31 -3.70 9.32 0.56
N TYR A 32 -3.90 10.16 1.58
CA TYR A 32 -2.83 10.78 2.35
C TYR A 32 -2.72 10.06 3.69
N TRP A 33 -1.61 9.40 3.90
CA TRP A 33 -1.29 8.66 5.12
C TRP A 33 -0.39 9.49 6.01
N ASN A 34 -0.84 9.78 7.23
CA ASN A 34 -0.08 10.46 8.26
C ASN A 34 0.40 9.40 9.26
N PHE A 35 1.68 9.08 9.23
CA PHE A 35 2.24 8.00 10.02
C PHE A 35 3.35 8.49 10.97
N ASP A 36 3.53 7.76 12.04
CA ASP A 36 4.72 7.69 12.88
C ASP A 36 5.14 6.23 13.02
N GLY A 37 6.13 5.92 13.84
CA GLY A 37 6.58 4.57 14.03
C GLY A 37 7.91 4.50 14.75
N TYR A 38 8.68 3.45 14.46
CA TYR A 38 10.01 3.30 15.02
C TYR A 38 10.95 2.51 14.10
N SER A 39 12.24 2.68 14.36
CA SER A 39 13.31 1.84 13.87
C SER A 39 14.02 1.19 15.06
N GLN A 40 14.24 -0.10 14.99
CA GLN A 40 15.01 -0.86 15.96
C GLN A 40 16.00 -1.78 15.27
N SER A 41 17.28 -1.59 15.52
CA SER A 41 18.32 -2.52 15.10
C SER A 41 18.62 -3.51 16.23
N ALA A 42 19.01 -4.74 15.89
CA ALA A 42 19.39 -5.74 16.89
C ALA A 42 20.49 -5.19 17.80
N ASN A 43 20.34 -5.34 19.10
CA ASN A 43 21.22 -4.80 20.14
C ASN A 43 21.27 -3.27 20.27
N ALA A 44 20.36 -2.54 19.63
CA ALA A 44 20.20 -1.10 19.75
C ALA A 44 18.90 -0.72 20.46
N SER A 45 18.88 0.48 21.04
CA SER A 45 17.65 1.04 21.56
C SER A 45 16.70 1.38 20.43
N LYS A 46 15.41 1.18 20.65
CA LYS A 46 14.34 1.66 19.78
C LYS A 46 14.46 3.16 19.57
N GLN A 47 14.38 3.61 18.32
CA GLN A 47 14.37 5.01 17.93
C GLN A 47 13.01 5.34 17.33
N ASP A 48 12.27 6.23 17.98
CA ASP A 48 10.99 6.68 17.48
C ASP A 48 11.19 7.58 16.26
N LEU A 49 10.30 7.46 15.28
CA LEU A 49 10.32 8.21 14.02
C LEU A 49 9.43 9.43 14.11
N ASP A 50 9.86 10.51 13.49
CA ASP A 50 9.06 11.71 13.31
C ASP A 50 7.78 11.40 12.55
N ARG A 51 6.70 12.09 12.93
CA ARG A 51 5.43 12.01 12.20
C ARG A 51 5.58 12.61 10.82
N GLN A 52 5.30 11.79 9.81
CA GLN A 52 5.38 12.14 8.40
C GLN A 52 4.04 11.95 7.70
N GLY A 53 3.91 12.58 6.53
CA GLY A 53 2.75 12.43 5.67
C GLY A 53 3.16 12.08 4.25
N THR A 54 2.55 11.05 3.70
CA THR A 54 2.84 10.56 2.34
C THR A 54 1.58 10.25 1.55
N ALA A 55 1.71 10.28 0.22
CA ALA A 55 0.68 9.77 -0.67
C ALA A 55 0.80 8.25 -0.80
N GLN A 56 -0.31 7.55 -0.63
CA GLN A 56 -0.46 6.15 -1.04
C GLN A 56 -1.43 6.08 -2.21
N LEU A 57 -1.06 5.32 -3.23
CA LEU A 57 -1.80 5.21 -4.47
C LEU A 57 -2.06 3.74 -4.79
N SER A 58 -3.23 3.43 -5.33
CA SER A 58 -3.45 2.13 -5.95
C SER A 58 -4.31 2.24 -7.20
N VAL A 59 -4.09 1.33 -8.14
CA VAL A 59 -4.91 1.15 -9.33
C VAL A 59 -5.19 -0.33 -9.48
N ALA A 60 -6.45 -0.70 -9.68
CA ALA A 60 -6.86 -2.05 -9.98
C ALA A 60 -7.62 -2.11 -11.31
N PHE A 61 -7.38 -3.17 -12.05
CA PHE A 61 -8.06 -3.52 -13.28
C PHE A 61 -8.83 -4.82 -13.05
N GLU A 62 -10.13 -4.76 -13.21
CA GLU A 62 -11.04 -5.89 -13.07
C GLU A 62 -11.64 -6.26 -14.42
N HIS A 63 -11.90 -7.53 -14.63
CA HIS A 63 -12.43 -8.02 -15.88
C HIS A 63 -13.33 -9.25 -15.67
N PRO A 64 -14.31 -9.45 -16.56
CA PRO A 64 -15.31 -10.49 -16.41
C PRO A 64 -14.85 -11.86 -16.90
N VAL A 65 -13.63 -12.00 -17.39
CA VAL A 65 -13.17 -13.26 -17.98
C VAL A 65 -12.96 -14.29 -16.86
N PRO A 66 -13.74 -15.38 -16.81
CA PRO A 66 -13.58 -16.38 -15.77
C PRO A 66 -12.18 -17.00 -15.76
N LEU A 67 -11.66 -17.32 -14.57
CA LEU A 67 -10.35 -17.93 -14.33
C LEU A 67 -9.13 -17.04 -14.61
N LEU A 68 -9.30 -15.85 -15.14
CA LEU A 68 -8.24 -14.88 -15.24
C LEU A 68 -8.26 -14.01 -13.96
N PRO A 69 -7.13 -13.80 -13.25
CA PRO A 69 -7.13 -12.95 -12.06
C PRO A 69 -7.19 -11.47 -12.43
N ASN A 70 -7.85 -10.67 -11.61
CA ASN A 70 -7.77 -9.22 -11.62
C ASN A 70 -6.34 -8.76 -11.24
N ALA A 71 -5.97 -7.55 -11.62
CA ALA A 71 -4.64 -7.01 -11.35
C ALA A 71 -4.71 -5.71 -10.55
N LYS A 72 -3.84 -5.55 -9.56
CA LYS A 72 -3.72 -4.34 -8.73
C LYS A 72 -2.27 -3.96 -8.53
N ILE A 73 -2.00 -2.66 -8.57
CA ILE A 73 -0.69 -2.09 -8.22
C ILE A 73 -0.93 -1.11 -7.07
N LYS A 74 -0.12 -1.22 -6.02
CA LYS A 74 -0.10 -0.28 -4.89
C LYS A 74 1.27 0.36 -4.79
N TYR A 75 1.32 1.64 -4.45
CA TYR A 75 2.55 2.40 -4.23
C TYR A 75 2.46 3.23 -2.96
N VAL A 76 3.54 3.25 -2.19
CA VAL A 76 3.74 4.17 -1.07
C VAL A 76 5.22 4.49 -0.90
N ASN A 77 5.51 5.75 -0.59
CA ASN A 77 6.82 6.21 -0.14
C ASN A 77 6.84 6.26 1.39
N LEU A 78 7.96 5.84 2.01
CA LEU A 78 8.12 5.70 3.46
C LEU A 78 9.33 6.51 3.96
N ASP A 79 9.49 7.73 3.48
CA ASP A 79 10.57 8.60 3.94
C ASP A 79 10.28 9.10 5.35
N SER A 80 11.25 8.92 6.25
CA SER A 80 11.13 9.34 7.65
C SER A 80 12.49 9.49 8.32
N ASN A 81 12.52 10.26 9.41
CA ASN A 81 13.72 10.47 10.24
C ASN A 81 13.39 10.20 11.71
N SER A 82 14.39 10.01 12.54
CA SER A 82 14.18 9.88 13.98
C SER A 82 13.69 11.20 14.62
N GLU A 83 12.69 11.10 15.50
CA GLU A 83 12.13 12.24 16.25
C GLU A 83 13.21 12.97 17.07
N GLN A 84 14.17 12.24 17.61
CA GLN A 84 15.27 12.79 18.38
C GLN A 84 16.61 12.40 17.73
N SER A 85 17.12 13.29 16.88
CA SER A 85 18.47 13.17 16.33
C SER A 85 19.51 13.76 17.28
N THR A 86 20.56 13.00 17.55
CA THR A 86 21.74 13.44 18.30
C THR A 86 23.00 13.14 17.48
N PRO A 87 24.17 13.73 17.78
CA PRO A 87 25.43 13.38 17.11
C PRO A 87 25.84 11.91 17.23
N LEU A 88 25.19 11.15 18.11
CA LEU A 88 25.49 9.72 18.33
C LEU A 88 24.35 8.79 17.97
N ASN A 89 23.11 9.28 17.82
CA ASN A 89 21.94 8.47 17.49
C ASN A 89 21.03 9.24 16.53
N ALA A 90 20.77 8.65 15.37
CA ALA A 90 19.87 9.17 14.36
C ALA A 90 19.43 8.05 13.41
N VAL A 91 18.24 8.16 12.87
CA VAL A 91 17.76 7.30 11.78
C VAL A 91 17.30 8.18 10.63
N ASP A 92 17.62 7.75 9.42
CA ASP A 92 17.18 8.35 8.16
C ASP A 92 16.70 7.22 7.26
N ILE A 93 15.46 7.27 6.83
CA ILE A 93 14.76 6.26 6.05
C ILE A 93 14.30 6.90 4.74
N GLU A 94 14.70 6.31 3.63
CA GLU A 94 14.28 6.66 2.27
C GLU A 94 13.85 5.35 1.58
N LEU A 95 12.57 4.96 1.68
CA LEU A 95 12.06 3.71 1.13
C LEU A 95 10.86 3.91 0.22
N ASN A 96 10.80 3.13 -0.83
CA ASN A 96 9.64 3.00 -1.72
C ASN A 96 9.14 1.55 -1.68
N ASN A 97 7.83 1.39 -1.59
CA ASN A 97 7.20 0.09 -1.70
C ASN A 97 6.20 0.07 -2.86
N ILE A 98 6.34 -0.95 -3.71
CA ILE A 98 5.39 -1.24 -4.79
C ILE A 98 4.91 -2.68 -4.65
N ASP A 99 3.60 -2.89 -4.59
CA ASP A 99 2.99 -4.21 -4.61
C ASP A 99 2.31 -4.44 -5.95
N TYR A 100 2.66 -5.53 -6.64
CA TYR A 100 2.05 -6.04 -7.85
C TYR A 100 1.22 -7.26 -7.48
N ILE A 101 -0.09 -7.18 -7.58
CA ILE A 101 -1.03 -8.15 -7.04
C ILE A 101 -1.92 -8.69 -8.16
N LEU A 102 -2.06 -10.00 -8.22
CA LEU A 102 -3.09 -10.69 -8.98
C LEU A 102 -4.08 -11.30 -7.98
N TYR A 103 -5.38 -11.05 -8.13
CA TYR A 103 -6.38 -11.46 -7.15
C TYR A 103 -7.67 -11.96 -7.79
N TYR A 104 -8.41 -12.76 -7.02
CA TYR A 104 -9.74 -13.23 -7.33
C TYR A 104 -10.73 -12.71 -6.32
N GLU A 105 -11.87 -12.24 -6.81
CA GLU A 105 -13.04 -11.92 -6.00
C GLU A 105 -13.76 -13.21 -5.63
N LEU A 106 -13.75 -13.56 -4.34
CA LEU A 106 -14.44 -14.74 -3.83
C LEU A 106 -15.91 -14.44 -3.52
N LEU A 107 -16.17 -13.24 -3.04
CA LEU A 107 -17.48 -12.72 -2.73
C LEU A 107 -17.57 -11.28 -3.23
N ASP A 108 -18.62 -10.96 -3.93
CA ASP A 108 -18.94 -9.60 -4.37
C ASP A 108 -20.44 -9.32 -4.27
N THR A 109 -20.89 -9.15 -3.02
CA THR A 109 -22.29 -8.84 -2.70
C THR A 109 -22.33 -7.75 -1.62
N ILE A 110 -23.17 -7.90 -0.60
CA ILE A 110 -23.15 -7.07 0.62
C ILE A 110 -21.83 -7.29 1.38
N VAL A 111 -21.34 -8.52 1.37
CA VAL A 111 -20.00 -8.88 1.85
C VAL A 111 -19.12 -9.08 0.63
N HIS A 112 -17.94 -8.47 0.62
CA HIS A 112 -16.93 -8.73 -0.39
C HIS A 112 -15.68 -9.36 0.26
N ALA A 113 -15.01 -10.21 -0.48
CA ALA A 113 -13.77 -10.84 -0.03
C ALA A 113 -12.94 -11.22 -1.25
N ASP A 114 -11.67 -10.82 -1.24
CA ASP A 114 -10.70 -11.13 -2.28
C ASP A 114 -9.50 -11.84 -1.70
N ILE A 115 -8.89 -12.71 -2.48
CA ILE A 115 -7.59 -13.29 -2.18
C ILE A 115 -6.68 -13.18 -3.39
N GLY A 116 -5.40 -13.02 -3.13
CA GLY A 116 -4.44 -12.87 -4.20
C GLY A 116 -3.02 -13.24 -3.80
N ALA A 117 -2.17 -13.20 -4.80
CA ALA A 117 -0.73 -13.35 -4.65
C ALA A 117 -0.01 -12.44 -5.66
N GLY A 118 1.25 -12.18 -5.43
CA GLY A 118 2.01 -11.32 -6.32
C GLY A 118 3.45 -11.14 -5.88
N LEU A 119 3.99 -9.98 -6.19
CA LEU A 119 5.33 -9.57 -5.80
C LEU A 119 5.28 -8.19 -5.15
N THR A 120 6.02 -8.00 -4.07
CA THR A 120 6.35 -6.70 -3.54
C THR A 120 7.77 -6.33 -3.96
N ASN A 121 7.99 -5.09 -4.31
CA ASN A 121 9.32 -4.52 -4.43
C ASN A 121 9.49 -3.49 -3.31
N LEU A 122 10.50 -3.67 -2.50
CA LEU A 122 10.96 -2.70 -1.51
C LEU A 122 12.34 -2.21 -1.91
N ASP A 123 12.46 -0.92 -2.20
CA ASP A 123 13.68 -0.28 -2.69
C ASP A 123 13.99 0.97 -1.87
N GLY A 124 15.27 1.14 -1.53
CA GLY A 124 15.76 2.34 -0.87
C GLY A 124 16.86 2.09 0.16
N THR A 125 17.03 3.01 1.08
CA THR A 125 18.12 3.01 2.05
C THR A 125 17.63 3.37 3.44
N VAL A 126 18.14 2.64 4.45
CA VAL A 126 18.00 3.00 5.86
C VAL A 126 19.38 3.25 6.45
N ARG A 127 19.60 4.45 6.97
CA ARG A 127 20.82 4.83 7.68
C ARG A 127 20.53 4.89 9.17
N ASN A 128 21.18 4.07 9.94
CA ASN A 128 21.02 4.01 11.40
C ASN A 128 22.34 4.36 12.07
N LEU A 129 22.39 5.50 12.75
CA LEU A 129 23.50 5.92 13.61
C LEU A 129 23.16 5.52 15.04
N ASN A 130 23.93 4.62 15.62
CA ASN A 130 23.75 4.17 16.99
C ASN A 130 25.08 4.21 17.76
N ALA A 131 25.11 4.92 18.89
CA ALA A 131 26.32 5.16 19.69
C ALA A 131 27.53 5.66 18.87
N GLY A 132 27.28 6.44 17.82
CA GLY A 132 28.30 6.96 16.90
C GLY A 132 28.75 5.98 15.81
N ALA A 133 28.24 4.76 15.77
CA ALA A 133 28.48 3.80 14.70
C ALA A 133 27.36 3.91 13.65
N LEU A 134 27.71 4.19 12.39
CA LEU A 134 26.77 4.25 11.27
C LEU A 134 26.64 2.85 10.65
N THR A 135 25.42 2.36 10.55
CA THR A 135 25.05 1.19 9.77
C THR A 135 24.12 1.64 8.64
N GLN A 136 24.37 1.19 7.42
CA GLN A 136 23.52 1.44 6.27
C GLN A 136 22.95 0.11 5.78
N TYR A 137 21.66 0.12 5.49
CA TYR A 137 20.94 -0.97 4.86
C TYR A 137 20.49 -0.50 3.49
N ASP A 138 20.99 -1.12 2.45
CA ASP A 138 20.54 -0.89 1.07
C ASP A 138 19.55 -2.02 0.74
N LEU A 139 18.30 -1.67 0.54
CA LEU A 139 17.20 -2.58 0.27
C LEU A 139 16.83 -2.46 -1.21
N ASP A 140 16.82 -3.56 -1.93
CA ASP A 140 16.33 -3.68 -3.30
C ASP A 140 15.93 -5.14 -3.51
N GLU A 141 14.73 -5.50 -3.09
CA GLU A 141 14.27 -6.88 -3.13
C GLU A 141 12.87 -7.01 -3.71
N TYR A 142 12.71 -7.99 -4.60
CA TYR A 142 11.42 -8.50 -5.03
C TYR A 142 11.07 -9.75 -4.22
N SER A 143 10.04 -9.66 -3.40
CA SER A 143 9.58 -10.75 -2.55
C SER A 143 8.19 -11.23 -2.95
N PRO A 144 7.90 -12.54 -2.92
CA PRO A 144 6.55 -13.02 -3.11
C PRO A 144 5.63 -12.51 -2.01
N LEU A 145 4.40 -12.14 -2.38
CA LEU A 145 3.39 -11.67 -1.46
C LEU A 145 2.09 -12.49 -1.51
N LEU A 146 1.38 -12.51 -0.39
CA LEU A 146 -0.02 -12.93 -0.26
C LEU A 146 -0.87 -11.69 0.05
N TYR A 147 -2.07 -11.67 -0.52
CA TYR A 147 -3.02 -10.57 -0.43
C TYR A 147 -4.39 -11.09 -0.01
N ALA A 148 -5.06 -10.37 0.86
CA ALA A 148 -6.44 -10.63 1.21
C ALA A 148 -7.18 -9.34 1.53
N THR A 149 -8.46 -9.26 1.14
CA THR A 149 -9.39 -8.24 1.62
C THR A 149 -10.67 -8.87 2.12
N ALA A 150 -11.33 -8.15 3.01
CA ALA A 150 -12.69 -8.44 3.41
C ALA A 150 -13.41 -7.14 3.75
N GLY A 151 -14.70 -7.05 3.41
CA GLY A 151 -15.48 -5.86 3.72
C GLY A 151 -16.98 -6.11 3.66
N VAL A 152 -17.71 -5.09 4.06
CA VAL A 152 -19.17 -5.09 4.07
C VAL A 152 -19.71 -3.75 3.60
N LYS A 153 -20.67 -3.79 2.69
CA LYS A 153 -21.45 -2.63 2.26
C LYS A 153 -22.72 -2.54 3.10
N LEU A 154 -23.00 -1.39 3.69
CA LEU A 154 -24.21 -1.15 4.45
C LEU A 154 -25.35 -0.74 3.49
N PRO A 155 -26.35 -1.58 3.25
CA PRO A 155 -27.38 -1.29 2.27
C PRO A 155 -28.09 0.03 2.56
N PHE A 156 -28.40 0.79 1.52
CA PHE A 156 -29.13 2.06 1.55
C PHE A 156 -28.43 3.23 2.27
N THR A 157 -27.18 3.09 2.66
CA THR A 157 -26.45 4.15 3.38
C THR A 157 -25.33 4.79 2.59
N GLY A 158 -24.84 4.14 1.51
CA GLY A 158 -23.60 4.51 0.82
C GLY A 158 -22.35 4.27 1.65
N MET A 159 -22.46 3.62 2.82
CA MET A 159 -21.31 3.35 3.69
C MET A 159 -20.79 1.93 3.50
N SER A 160 -19.48 1.79 3.56
CA SER A 160 -18.81 0.48 3.60
C SER A 160 -17.68 0.47 4.61
N ALA A 161 -17.30 -0.72 5.05
CA ALA A 161 -16.11 -0.96 5.85
C ALA A 161 -15.28 -2.05 5.17
N LYS A 162 -13.96 -1.85 5.10
CA LYS A 162 -13.03 -2.78 4.47
C LYS A 162 -11.78 -2.95 5.32
N ALA A 163 -11.23 -4.15 5.34
CA ALA A 163 -9.91 -4.46 5.83
C ALA A 163 -9.11 -5.11 4.70
N GLU A 164 -7.82 -4.77 4.62
CA GLU A 164 -6.87 -5.31 3.63
C GLU A 164 -5.61 -5.74 4.36
N ALA A 165 -5.03 -6.87 3.96
CA ALA A 165 -3.78 -7.39 4.49
C ALA A 165 -2.87 -7.85 3.34
N VAL A 166 -1.59 -7.49 3.43
CA VAL A 166 -0.51 -7.97 2.57
C VAL A 166 0.57 -8.55 3.47
N TYR A 167 1.01 -9.75 3.16
CA TYR A 167 2.16 -10.39 3.78
C TYR A 167 3.16 -10.79 2.72
N SER A 168 4.41 -10.39 2.85
CA SER A 168 5.47 -10.85 1.97
C SER A 168 6.65 -11.39 2.77
N HIS A 169 7.36 -12.34 2.18
CA HIS A 169 8.54 -12.95 2.77
C HIS A 169 9.52 -13.31 1.66
N GLY A 170 10.62 -12.61 1.61
CA GLY A 170 11.73 -12.82 0.70
C GLY A 170 12.94 -13.46 1.37
N SER A 171 14.12 -13.26 0.80
CA SER A 171 15.38 -13.79 1.34
C SER A 171 15.87 -13.00 2.54
N ASP A 172 15.81 -11.68 2.43
CA ASP A 172 16.37 -10.74 3.39
C ASP A 172 15.31 -9.80 3.98
N ILE A 173 14.08 -9.78 3.41
CA ILE A 173 13.01 -8.85 3.79
C ILE A 173 11.71 -9.61 4.03
N LYS A 174 11.08 -9.30 5.16
CA LYS A 174 9.72 -9.71 5.49
C LYS A 174 8.87 -8.46 5.72
N LYS A 175 7.67 -8.40 5.13
CA LYS A 175 6.75 -7.28 5.28
C LYS A 175 5.37 -7.78 5.69
N THR A 176 4.76 -7.09 6.65
CA THR A 176 3.34 -7.22 6.99
C THR A 176 2.69 -5.85 6.91
N ASP A 177 1.64 -5.72 6.12
CA ASP A 177 0.91 -4.47 5.89
C ASP A 177 -0.58 -4.73 6.08
N VAL A 178 -1.20 -4.07 7.05
CA VAL A 178 -2.62 -4.23 7.38
C VAL A 178 -3.26 -2.86 7.46
N GLN A 179 -4.41 -2.72 6.81
CA GLN A 179 -5.21 -1.51 6.89
C GLN A 179 -6.69 -1.81 7.08
N ALA A 180 -7.40 -0.91 7.74
CA ALA A 180 -8.85 -0.95 7.88
C ALA A 180 -9.42 0.44 7.62
N GLU A 181 -10.54 0.50 6.91
CA GLU A 181 -11.15 1.76 6.48
C GLU A 181 -12.68 1.75 6.55
N LEU A 182 -13.22 2.95 6.70
CA LEU A 182 -14.62 3.26 6.46
C LEU A 182 -14.69 4.17 5.25
N GLN A 183 -15.59 3.88 4.32
CA GLN A 183 -15.83 4.64 3.10
C GLN A 183 -17.28 5.12 3.05
N TYR A 184 -17.49 6.27 2.46
CA TYR A 184 -18.79 6.81 2.11
C TYR A 184 -18.82 7.21 0.65
N ASP A 185 -19.65 6.54 -0.15
CA ASP A 185 -19.84 6.80 -1.56
C ASP A 185 -20.85 7.94 -1.72
N PHE A 186 -20.39 9.08 -2.21
CA PHE A 186 -21.21 10.28 -2.42
C PHE A 186 -21.60 10.48 -3.89
N ILE A 187 -20.96 9.75 -4.81
CA ILE A 187 -21.40 9.54 -6.18
C ILE A 187 -21.49 8.04 -6.38
N ASP A 188 -22.66 7.58 -6.75
CA ASP A 188 -22.96 6.17 -7.04
C ASP A 188 -23.92 6.16 -8.25
N ASN A 189 -23.36 5.89 -9.42
CA ASN A 189 -24.14 5.83 -10.66
C ASN A 189 -23.54 4.78 -11.62
N LEU A 190 -24.25 4.50 -12.72
CA LEU A 190 -23.90 3.47 -13.69
C LEU A 190 -22.52 3.64 -14.39
N LEU A 191 -21.88 4.79 -14.27
CA LEU A 191 -20.64 5.10 -15.00
C LEU A 191 -19.45 5.30 -14.06
N VAL A 192 -19.70 5.78 -12.85
CA VAL A 192 -18.65 6.10 -11.89
C VAL A 192 -19.19 6.12 -10.48
N ASP A 193 -18.46 5.49 -9.57
CA ASP A 193 -18.65 5.61 -8.14
C ASP A 193 -17.47 6.39 -7.56
N VAL A 194 -17.75 7.35 -6.68
CA VAL A 194 -16.72 8.13 -5.99
C VAL A 194 -17.02 8.12 -4.51
N GLY A 195 -16.08 7.63 -3.73
CA GLY A 195 -16.15 7.56 -2.29
C GLY A 195 -15.04 8.34 -1.60
N ALA A 196 -15.34 8.89 -0.43
CA ALA A 196 -14.36 9.38 0.51
C ALA A 196 -14.13 8.33 1.59
N LYS A 197 -12.88 8.16 2.02
CA LYS A 197 -12.52 7.15 3.01
C LYS A 197 -11.62 7.68 4.10
N VAL A 198 -11.70 7.07 5.27
CA VAL A 198 -10.82 7.26 6.40
C VAL A 198 -10.44 5.90 6.95
N GLY A 199 -9.19 5.73 7.31
CA GLY A 199 -8.72 4.45 7.80
C GLY A 199 -7.48 4.56 8.68
N TYR A 200 -6.99 3.40 9.08
CA TYR A 200 -5.75 3.24 9.83
C TYR A 200 -4.93 2.12 9.21
N ARG A 201 -3.63 2.34 9.05
CA ARG A 201 -2.68 1.39 8.47
C ARG A 201 -1.54 1.14 9.43
N ILE A 202 -1.08 -0.11 9.46
CA ILE A 202 0.12 -0.54 10.17
C ILE A 202 0.94 -1.35 9.17
N MET A 203 2.20 -0.95 8.98
CA MET A 203 3.16 -1.66 8.15
C MET A 203 4.40 -1.95 8.99
N ASN A 204 4.81 -3.22 9.00
CA ASN A 204 6.04 -3.69 9.63
C ASN A 204 6.96 -4.26 8.54
N ILE A 205 8.23 -3.93 8.63
CA ILE A 205 9.29 -4.41 7.75
C ILE A 205 10.43 -4.92 8.62
N ASP A 206 10.75 -6.20 8.48
CA ASP A 206 11.91 -6.84 9.09
C ASP A 206 12.95 -7.08 7.99
N ALA A 207 14.17 -6.57 8.16
CA ALA A 207 15.27 -6.78 7.23
C ALA A 207 16.44 -7.50 7.93
N GLU A 208 16.86 -8.63 7.35
CA GLU A 208 17.95 -9.47 7.82
C GLU A 208 19.06 -9.45 6.76
N GLN A 209 20.21 -8.86 7.06
CA GLN A 209 21.36 -8.83 6.15
C GLN A 209 22.58 -9.51 6.77
N ASN A 210 23.28 -10.35 6.01
CA ASN A 210 24.41 -11.15 6.51
C ASN A 210 25.55 -10.33 7.15
N ASN A 211 25.68 -9.05 6.85
CA ASN A 211 26.77 -8.19 7.34
C ASN A 211 26.28 -7.00 8.19
N ALA A 212 25.02 -6.95 8.55
CA ALA A 212 24.43 -5.91 9.40
C ALA A 212 23.56 -6.56 10.49
N PRO A 213 23.34 -5.90 11.63
CA PRO A 213 22.36 -6.35 12.61
C PRO A 213 20.95 -6.36 12.00
N ASP A 214 20.07 -7.27 12.44
CA ASP A 214 18.66 -7.27 12.00
C ASP A 214 18.00 -5.91 12.28
N LEU A 215 17.18 -5.47 11.36
CA LEU A 215 16.48 -4.19 11.40
C LEU A 215 14.97 -4.42 11.39
N GLU A 216 14.28 -3.82 12.35
CA GLU A 216 12.82 -3.79 12.42
C GLU A 216 12.34 -2.34 12.25
N LEU A 217 11.39 -2.13 11.33
CA LEU A 217 10.72 -0.87 11.08
C LEU A 217 9.22 -1.04 11.26
N GLU A 218 8.60 -0.14 12.01
CA GLU A 218 7.15 -0.02 12.10
C GLU A 218 6.72 1.37 11.63
N PHE A 219 5.69 1.40 10.76
CA PHE A 219 5.00 2.61 10.33
C PHE A 219 3.52 2.45 10.61
N LYS A 220 2.89 3.40 11.29
CA LYS A 220 1.47 3.32 11.61
C LYS A 220 0.82 4.67 11.70
N GLY A 221 -0.44 4.75 11.32
CA GLY A 221 -1.19 5.99 11.43
C GLY A 221 -2.49 6.02 10.64
N PRO A 222 -3.27 7.09 10.85
CA PRO A 222 -4.50 7.33 10.13
C PRO A 222 -4.22 7.80 8.70
N TYR A 223 -5.15 7.51 7.80
CA TYR A 223 -5.19 8.07 6.46
C TYR A 223 -6.59 8.55 6.07
N ILE A 224 -6.62 9.45 5.11
CA ILE A 224 -7.84 9.92 4.46
C ILE A 224 -7.62 9.88 2.96
N GLY A 225 -8.64 9.54 2.19
CA GLY A 225 -8.49 9.40 0.74
C GLY A 225 -9.78 9.41 -0.02
N LEU A 226 -9.62 9.23 -1.33
CA LEU A 226 -10.70 9.06 -2.30
C LEU A 226 -10.52 7.73 -3.02
N ASP A 227 -11.64 7.10 -3.29
CA ASP A 227 -11.76 5.91 -4.13
C ASP A 227 -12.63 6.24 -5.33
N ILE A 228 -12.23 5.81 -6.51
CA ILE A 228 -12.95 6.03 -7.75
C ILE A 228 -13.05 4.70 -8.48
N HIS A 229 -14.25 4.32 -8.84
CA HIS A 229 -14.54 3.11 -9.61
C HIS A 229 -15.31 3.48 -10.90
N PHE A 230 -14.79 3.01 -12.05
CA PHE A 230 -15.37 3.21 -13.39
C PHE A 230 -15.90 1.93 -13.97
#